data_580bd40ecc1b7c225b56d6d93d7c1314
#
_entry.id   580bd40ecc1b7c225b56d6d93d7c1314
#
_cell.length_a   1.000
_cell.length_b   1.000
_cell.length_c   1.000
_cell.angle_alpha   90.00
_cell.angle_beta   90.00
_cell.angle_gamma   90.00
#
_symmetry.space_group_name_H-M   'P 1'
#
loop_
_entity.id
_entity.type
_entity.pdbx_description
1 polymer ?
#
loop_
_entity_poly.entity_id
_entity_poly.type
_entity_poly.pdbx_seq_one_letter_code
_entity_poly.pdbx_strand_id
1 'polypeptide(L)'
;MPRLARVIAVGLAHQITQRGNARRIVFESDADRLVYLDLLRRYAALHQCSLVGYCLMSNHVHLIAVPHRTNSVSHALRYTHGRYAAYLNARQGKTGHVWQGRYYSCPLDRDHLWTALRYVERNPVRAGIVAQSQQYPWSSAGPHCAGDERHAFLDLNFCRAEWNALSWQQFLGDETSEDAEAEQVRRSTHTGRPLGADTFVRALEQTLRRPLAPRKGGRPPKRSLDSRLGLIDLATLE
;
A
#
# COMPACT_ATOMS: atom_id res chain seq x y z
N MET A 1 -8.56 3.34 -17.23
CA MET A 1 -9.41 2.31 -16.60
C MET A 1 -9.91 2.84 -15.26
N PRO A 2 -11.19 2.66 -14.91
CA PRO A 2 -11.67 3.06 -13.59
C PRO A 2 -10.93 2.26 -12.51
N ARG A 3 -10.47 2.95 -11.45
CA ARG A 3 -9.78 2.30 -10.33
C ARG A 3 -10.75 1.39 -9.58
N LEU A 4 -10.30 0.18 -9.26
CA LEU A 4 -11.02 -0.70 -8.34
C LEU A 4 -11.26 0.03 -7.02
N ALA A 5 -12.45 -0.13 -6.43
CA ALA A 5 -12.66 0.30 -5.05
C ALA A 5 -11.66 -0.44 -4.15
N ARG A 6 -11.05 0.26 -3.17
CA ARG A 6 -10.02 -0.36 -2.32
C ARG A 6 -10.51 -1.65 -1.69
N VAL A 7 -9.64 -2.63 -1.70
CA VAL A 7 -9.82 -3.88 -0.94
C VAL A 7 -9.24 -3.64 0.44
N ILE A 8 -10.06 -3.75 1.48
CA ILE A 8 -9.62 -3.70 2.87
C ILE A 8 -9.99 -5.04 3.51
N ALA A 9 -8.99 -5.78 3.88
CA ALA A 9 -9.11 -7.06 4.59
C ALA A 9 -8.63 -6.84 6.04
N VAL A 10 -9.57 -6.79 6.97
CA VAL A 10 -9.29 -6.56 8.40
C VAL A 10 -8.46 -7.73 8.95
N GLY A 11 -7.44 -7.42 9.74
CA GLY A 11 -6.51 -8.40 10.32
C GLY A 11 -5.42 -8.90 9.37
N LEU A 12 -5.44 -8.49 8.09
CA LEU A 12 -4.41 -8.89 7.12
C LEU A 12 -3.49 -7.72 6.77
N ALA A 13 -2.24 -8.02 6.48
CA ALA A 13 -1.28 -7.02 6.08
C ALA A 13 -1.62 -6.42 4.70
N HIS A 14 -1.37 -5.14 4.55
CA HIS A 14 -1.53 -4.41 3.30
C HIS A 14 -0.23 -3.71 2.94
N GLN A 15 0.22 -3.90 1.71
CA GLN A 15 1.23 -3.02 1.15
C GLN A 15 0.54 -1.74 0.66
N ILE A 16 1.13 -0.59 1.02
CA ILE A 16 0.57 0.73 0.76
C ILE A 16 1.66 1.62 0.18
N THR A 17 1.32 2.42 -0.82
CA THR A 17 2.22 3.47 -1.32
C THR A 17 1.48 4.76 -1.61
N GLN A 18 2.17 5.89 -1.37
CA GLN A 18 1.71 7.24 -1.68
C GLN A 18 2.87 8.06 -2.21
N ARG A 19 2.65 8.76 -3.30
CA ARG A 19 3.67 9.58 -3.97
C ARG A 19 3.34 11.05 -3.95
N GLY A 20 4.36 11.90 -3.96
CA GLY A 20 4.23 13.34 -4.16
C GLY A 20 3.61 13.68 -5.51
N ASN A 21 2.79 14.73 -5.55
CA ASN A 21 2.15 15.22 -6.77
C ASN A 21 3.22 15.58 -7.82
N ALA A 22 3.01 15.18 -9.06
CA ALA A 22 3.99 15.35 -10.15
C ALA A 22 5.39 14.81 -9.79
N ARG A 23 5.48 13.77 -8.95
CA ARG A 23 6.73 13.18 -8.43
C ARG A 23 7.61 14.16 -7.64
N ARG A 24 7.04 15.27 -7.14
CA ARG A 24 7.79 16.25 -6.33
C ARG A 24 8.40 15.60 -5.10
N ILE A 25 9.52 16.16 -4.66
CA ILE A 25 10.12 15.82 -3.37
C ILE A 25 9.13 16.23 -2.26
N VAL A 26 8.87 15.32 -1.34
CA VAL A 26 8.00 15.54 -0.17
C VAL A 26 8.77 15.48 1.14
N PHE A 27 10.02 15.00 1.13
CA PHE A 27 10.93 15.02 2.26
C PHE A 27 12.24 15.66 1.82
N GLU A 28 12.44 16.95 2.11
CA GLU A 28 13.64 17.70 1.77
C GLU A 28 14.71 17.59 2.86
N SER A 29 14.29 17.31 4.11
CA SER A 29 15.15 17.20 5.26
C SER A 29 14.78 16.03 6.17
N ASP A 30 15.65 15.71 7.10
CA ASP A 30 15.38 14.71 8.14
C ASP A 30 14.27 15.16 9.10
N ALA A 31 14.17 16.47 9.34
CA ALA A 31 13.07 17.04 10.12
C ALA A 31 11.70 16.75 9.50
N ASP A 32 11.60 16.79 8.17
CA ASP A 32 10.36 16.44 7.46
C ASP A 32 9.96 14.99 7.70
N ARG A 33 10.94 14.08 7.67
CA ARG A 33 10.71 12.65 7.89
C ARG A 33 10.30 12.38 9.34
N LEU A 34 10.92 13.04 10.30
CA LEU A 34 10.57 12.93 11.72
C LEU A 34 9.14 13.42 11.97
N VAL A 35 8.74 14.57 11.41
CA VAL A 35 7.35 15.05 11.48
C VAL A 35 6.37 14.05 10.87
N TYR A 36 6.71 13.49 9.71
CA TYR A 36 5.86 12.49 9.06
C TYR A 36 5.71 11.23 9.91
N LEU A 37 6.81 10.70 10.47
CA LEU A 37 6.80 9.51 11.32
C LEU A 37 6.00 9.72 12.61
N ASP A 38 6.12 10.90 13.24
CA ASP A 38 5.32 11.21 14.42
C ASP A 38 3.82 11.25 14.11
N LEU A 39 3.43 11.91 13.02
CA LEU A 39 2.05 11.93 12.55
C LEU A 39 1.54 10.52 12.23
N LEU A 40 2.36 9.72 11.53
CA LEU A 40 2.02 8.34 11.17
C LEU A 40 1.80 7.48 12.43
N ARG A 41 2.73 7.52 13.38
CA ARG A 41 2.65 6.83 14.67
C ARG A 41 1.36 7.19 15.40
N ARG A 42 1.09 8.48 15.55
CA ARG A 42 -0.09 9.00 16.27
C ARG A 42 -1.39 8.53 15.63
N TYR A 43 -1.53 8.69 14.31
CA TYR A 43 -2.79 8.38 13.64
C TYR A 43 -2.97 6.90 13.34
N ALA A 44 -1.90 6.13 13.21
CA ALA A 44 -1.99 4.68 13.13
C ALA A 44 -2.53 4.10 14.46
N ALA A 45 -1.99 4.52 15.59
CA ALA A 45 -2.46 4.11 16.91
C ALA A 45 -3.93 4.54 17.14
N LEU A 46 -4.28 5.80 16.86
CA LEU A 46 -5.63 6.34 17.07
C LEU A 46 -6.68 5.58 16.25
N HIS A 47 -6.33 5.14 15.05
CA HIS A 47 -7.25 4.48 14.14
C HIS A 47 -7.06 2.95 14.07
N GLN A 48 -6.37 2.36 15.06
CA GLN A 48 -6.19 0.92 15.17
C GLN A 48 -5.64 0.32 13.87
N CYS A 49 -4.47 0.79 13.48
CA CYS A 49 -3.71 0.32 12.34
C CYS A 49 -2.30 -0.02 12.82
N SER A 50 -1.96 -1.31 12.92
CA SER A 50 -0.59 -1.73 13.26
C SER A 50 0.33 -1.48 12.08
N LEU A 51 1.52 -0.93 12.35
CA LEU A 51 2.56 -0.72 11.35
C LEU A 51 3.59 -1.83 11.48
N VAL A 52 3.79 -2.59 10.41
CA VAL A 52 4.75 -3.70 10.33
C VAL A 52 6.07 -3.22 9.72
N GLY A 53 6.01 -2.35 8.73
CA GLY A 53 7.21 -1.82 8.10
C GLY A 53 6.94 -0.55 7.31
N TYR A 54 8.02 0.17 7.00
CA TYR A 54 7.96 1.39 6.20
C TYR A 54 9.27 1.69 5.48
N CYS A 55 9.18 2.54 4.47
CA CYS A 55 10.32 3.21 3.84
C CYS A 55 9.89 4.60 3.33
N LEU A 56 10.59 5.65 3.79
CA LEU A 56 10.34 7.04 3.39
C LEU A 56 11.40 7.47 2.36
N MET A 57 11.07 7.34 1.08
CA MET A 57 11.88 7.85 -0.02
C MET A 57 11.64 9.36 -0.18
N SER A 58 12.55 10.09 -0.85
CA SER A 58 12.45 11.55 -0.97
C SER A 58 11.11 12.06 -1.52
N ASN A 59 10.46 11.30 -2.41
CA ASN A 59 9.24 11.72 -3.09
C ASN A 59 8.05 10.78 -2.93
N HIS A 60 8.18 9.72 -2.14
CA HIS A 60 7.09 8.77 -1.88
C HIS A 60 7.33 7.96 -0.60
N VAL A 61 6.27 7.33 -0.13
CA VAL A 61 6.30 6.45 1.04
C VAL A 61 5.80 5.06 0.68
N HIS A 62 6.39 4.06 1.31
CA HIS A 62 5.91 2.69 1.34
C HIS A 62 5.63 2.28 2.78
N LEU A 63 4.52 1.57 3.01
CA LEU A 63 4.13 1.09 4.32
C LEU A 63 3.64 -0.35 4.20
N ILE A 64 3.90 -1.15 5.23
CA ILE A 64 3.20 -2.40 5.50
C ILE A 64 2.38 -2.19 6.76
N ALA A 65 1.06 -2.35 6.67
CA ALA A 65 0.15 -2.06 7.76
C ALA A 65 -0.98 -3.08 7.87
N VAL A 66 -1.40 -3.39 9.10
CA VAL A 66 -2.52 -4.28 9.40
C VAL A 66 -3.68 -3.46 9.95
N PRO A 67 -4.80 -3.34 9.22
CA PRO A 67 -6.01 -2.67 9.71
C PRO A 67 -6.76 -3.58 10.70
N HIS A 68 -7.18 -3.04 11.85
CA HIS A 68 -8.06 -3.75 12.79
C HIS A 68 -9.54 -3.37 12.61
N ARG A 69 -9.84 -2.38 11.75
CA ARG A 69 -11.18 -2.00 11.31
C ARG A 69 -11.17 -1.67 9.82
N THR A 70 -12.33 -1.70 9.19
CA THR A 70 -12.48 -1.44 7.74
C THR A 70 -12.03 -0.04 7.32
N ASN A 71 -12.04 0.93 8.23
CA ASN A 71 -11.63 2.31 8.00
C ASN A 71 -10.24 2.66 8.58
N SER A 72 -9.54 1.74 9.27
CA SER A 72 -8.26 2.00 9.94
C SER A 72 -7.25 2.68 9.02
N VAL A 73 -6.88 2.04 7.91
CA VAL A 73 -5.89 2.57 6.95
C VAL A 73 -6.35 3.90 6.35
N SER A 74 -7.63 4.00 5.96
CA SER A 74 -8.13 5.22 5.32
C SER A 74 -8.12 6.43 6.24
N HIS A 75 -8.48 6.25 7.51
CA HIS A 75 -8.44 7.33 8.50
C HIS A 75 -7.01 7.66 8.91
N ALA A 76 -6.20 6.66 9.26
CA ALA A 76 -4.79 6.88 9.61
C ALA A 76 -4.07 7.70 8.53
N LEU A 77 -4.17 7.30 7.27
CA LEU A 77 -3.50 8.00 6.17
C LEU A 77 -4.14 9.33 5.81
N ARG A 78 -5.46 9.47 5.91
CA ARG A 78 -6.13 10.77 5.69
C ARG A 78 -5.57 11.83 6.61
N TYR A 79 -5.46 11.52 7.90
CA TYR A 79 -4.97 12.49 8.89
C TYR A 79 -3.46 12.69 8.77
N THR A 80 -2.67 11.62 8.65
CA THR A 80 -1.21 11.71 8.45
C THR A 80 -0.88 12.57 7.23
N HIS A 81 -1.42 12.21 6.07
CA HIS A 81 -1.11 12.90 4.81
C HIS A 81 -1.65 14.33 4.78
N GLY A 82 -2.85 14.56 5.34
CA GLY A 82 -3.44 15.91 5.39
C GLY A 82 -2.66 16.86 6.30
N ARG A 83 -2.31 16.41 7.51
CA ARG A 83 -1.51 17.22 8.45
C ARG A 83 -0.10 17.45 7.95
N TYR A 84 0.52 16.41 7.37
CA TYR A 84 1.83 16.56 6.77
C TYR A 84 1.82 17.51 5.57
N ALA A 85 0.80 17.46 4.72
CA ALA A 85 0.66 18.38 3.59
C ALA A 85 0.52 19.84 4.06
N ALA A 86 -0.25 20.09 5.13
CA ALA A 86 -0.37 21.42 5.73
C ALA A 86 1.00 21.91 6.28
N TYR A 87 1.72 21.06 7.01
CA TYR A 87 3.05 21.34 7.52
C TYR A 87 4.03 21.69 6.37
N LEU A 88 4.14 20.85 5.35
CA LEU A 88 5.08 21.04 4.26
C LEU A 88 4.77 22.30 3.44
N ASN A 89 3.49 22.56 3.16
CA ASN A 89 3.07 23.75 2.44
C ASN A 89 3.37 25.03 3.24
N ALA A 90 3.07 25.03 4.55
CA ALA A 90 3.39 26.15 5.43
C ALA A 90 4.91 26.42 5.47
N ARG A 91 5.72 25.37 5.64
CA ARG A 91 7.19 25.49 5.68
C ARG A 91 7.76 26.03 4.36
N GLN A 92 7.17 25.64 3.22
CA GLN A 92 7.63 26.05 1.88
C GLN A 92 7.01 27.36 1.39
N GLY A 93 6.08 27.97 2.13
CA GLY A 93 5.32 29.13 1.65
C GLY A 93 4.47 28.82 0.40
N LYS A 94 4.02 27.57 0.27
CA LYS A 94 3.28 27.05 -0.91
C LYS A 94 1.88 26.64 -0.56
N THR A 95 1.06 26.48 -1.59
CA THR A 95 -0.31 25.94 -1.49
C THR A 95 -0.51 24.79 -2.47
N GLY A 96 -1.66 24.12 -2.40
CA GLY A 96 -2.04 23.06 -3.33
C GLY A 96 -1.72 21.64 -2.85
N HIS A 97 -1.88 20.68 -3.75
CA HIS A 97 -1.76 19.27 -3.43
C HIS A 97 -0.31 18.82 -3.26
N VAL A 98 0.04 18.31 -2.10
CA VAL A 98 1.34 17.66 -1.84
C VAL A 98 1.36 16.24 -2.41
N TRP A 99 0.28 15.49 -2.23
CA TRP A 99 0.17 14.09 -2.61
C TRP A 99 -0.55 13.88 -3.95
N GLN A 100 -0.11 12.90 -4.72
CA GLN A 100 -0.71 12.50 -5.98
C GLN A 100 -1.99 11.68 -5.76
N GLY A 101 -3.13 12.37 -5.62
CA GLY A 101 -4.43 11.71 -5.47
C GLY A 101 -4.52 10.79 -4.25
N ARG A 102 -5.19 9.63 -4.39
CA ARG A 102 -5.37 8.66 -3.31
C ARG A 102 -4.18 7.69 -3.24
N TYR A 103 -3.83 7.22 -2.03
CA TYR A 103 -2.85 6.14 -1.87
C TYR A 103 -3.29 4.87 -2.61
N TYR A 104 -2.33 4.06 -2.99
CA TYR A 104 -2.51 2.71 -3.51
C TYR A 104 -2.34 1.70 -2.39
N SER A 105 -3.06 0.58 -2.43
CA SER A 105 -2.88 -0.49 -1.46
C SER A 105 -3.37 -1.82 -2.01
N CYS A 106 -2.74 -2.92 -1.58
CA CYS A 106 -3.21 -4.27 -1.82
C CYS A 106 -3.08 -5.11 -0.54
N PRO A 107 -4.06 -5.95 -0.19
CA PRO A 107 -3.91 -6.95 0.86
C PRO A 107 -2.95 -8.05 0.42
N LEU A 108 -2.25 -8.62 1.39
CA LEU A 108 -1.21 -9.61 1.22
C LEU A 108 -1.62 -10.89 1.96
N ASP A 109 -1.32 -12.07 1.40
CA ASP A 109 -1.28 -13.29 2.18
C ASP A 109 0.02 -13.38 2.99
N ARG A 110 0.19 -14.46 3.77
CA ARG A 110 1.32 -14.60 4.69
C ARG A 110 2.66 -14.67 3.95
N ASP A 111 2.74 -15.42 2.87
CA ASP A 111 4.00 -15.63 2.14
C ASP A 111 4.42 -14.35 1.41
N HIS A 112 3.48 -13.69 0.74
CA HIS A 112 3.75 -12.45 0.01
C HIS A 112 3.94 -11.22 0.92
N LEU A 113 3.57 -11.32 2.20
CA LEU A 113 3.89 -10.29 3.17
C LEU A 113 5.40 -10.09 3.31
N TRP A 114 6.16 -11.18 3.43
CA TRP A 114 7.61 -11.10 3.60
C TRP A 114 8.28 -10.57 2.34
N THR A 115 7.85 -11.02 1.18
CA THR A 115 8.27 -10.47 -0.11
C THR A 115 7.97 -8.97 -0.22
N ALA A 116 6.78 -8.54 0.21
CA ALA A 116 6.39 -7.12 0.18
C ALA A 116 7.17 -6.29 1.21
N LEU A 117 7.44 -6.82 2.41
CA LEU A 117 8.26 -6.14 3.42
C LEU A 117 9.71 -5.98 2.94
N ARG A 118 10.30 -7.05 2.40
CA ARG A 118 11.60 -6.99 1.73
C ARG A 118 11.62 -5.96 0.60
N TYR A 119 10.60 -5.98 -0.27
CA TYR A 119 10.46 -4.97 -1.33
C TYR A 119 10.46 -3.54 -0.77
N VAL A 120 9.73 -3.29 0.32
CA VAL A 120 9.66 -1.96 0.97
C VAL A 120 11.02 -1.56 1.51
N GLU A 121 11.71 -2.46 2.21
CA GLU A 121 12.98 -2.16 2.88
C GLU A 121 14.18 -2.09 1.93
N ARG A 122 14.11 -2.76 0.78
CA ARG A 122 15.14 -2.68 -0.27
C ARG A 122 14.97 -1.48 -1.22
N ASN A 123 13.92 -0.67 -1.08
CA ASN A 123 13.75 0.52 -1.94
C ASN A 123 14.99 1.43 -2.01
N PRO A 124 15.70 1.73 -0.90
CA PRO A 124 16.89 2.57 -0.94
C PRO A 124 18.08 1.90 -1.66
N VAL A 125 18.21 0.58 -1.54
CA VAL A 125 19.25 -0.20 -2.25
C VAL A 125 18.98 -0.18 -3.75
N ARG A 126 17.74 -0.49 -4.18
CA ARG A 126 17.34 -0.42 -5.60
C ARG A 126 17.45 0.98 -6.19
N ALA A 127 17.37 2.01 -5.37
CA ALA A 127 17.56 3.40 -5.79
C ALA A 127 19.05 3.83 -5.78
N GLY A 128 19.98 2.95 -5.40
CA GLY A 128 21.41 3.25 -5.32
C GLY A 128 21.78 4.25 -4.21
N ILE A 129 20.93 4.41 -3.19
CA ILE A 129 21.14 5.38 -2.09
C ILE A 129 22.09 4.80 -1.03
N VAL A 130 21.94 3.51 -0.73
CA VAL A 130 22.77 2.76 0.22
C VAL A 130 23.12 1.38 -0.34
N ALA A 131 24.19 0.79 0.14
CA ALA A 131 24.58 -0.56 -0.26
C ALA A 131 23.77 -1.65 0.46
N GLN A 132 23.34 -1.41 1.70
CA GLN A 132 22.59 -2.35 2.52
C GLN A 132 21.35 -1.67 3.12
N SER A 133 20.22 -2.37 3.14
CA SER A 133 18.91 -1.82 3.57
C SER A 133 18.94 -1.20 4.97
N GLN A 134 19.62 -1.84 5.93
CA GLN A 134 19.72 -1.37 7.32
C GLN A 134 20.51 -0.07 7.48
N GLN A 135 21.29 0.34 6.46
CA GLN A 135 22.03 1.60 6.47
C GLN A 135 21.14 2.82 6.20
N TYR A 136 19.91 2.59 5.68
CA TYR A 136 19.00 3.68 5.39
C TYR A 136 18.15 4.02 6.64
N PRO A 137 18.37 5.19 7.28
CA PRO A 137 17.75 5.49 8.57
C PRO A 137 16.24 5.70 8.52
N TRP A 138 15.69 5.88 7.31
CA TRP A 138 14.27 6.20 7.09
C TRP A 138 13.46 5.00 6.61
N SER A 139 13.85 3.80 7.05
CA SER A 139 13.13 2.56 6.83
C SER A 139 13.10 1.69 8.08
N SER A 140 12.21 0.70 8.08
CA SER A 140 12.11 -0.31 9.13
C SER A 140 13.21 -1.38 9.06
N ALA A 141 14.09 -1.37 8.04
CA ALA A 141 15.14 -2.36 7.91
C ALA A 141 16.13 -2.37 9.09
N GLY A 142 16.55 -1.19 9.57
CA GLY A 142 17.42 -1.09 10.75
C GLY A 142 16.79 -1.72 11.99
N PRO A 143 15.59 -1.32 12.42
CA PRO A 143 14.84 -1.95 13.51
C PRO A 143 14.65 -3.45 13.38
N HIS A 144 14.35 -3.98 12.19
CA HIS A 144 14.18 -5.41 11.98
C HIS A 144 15.50 -6.19 12.05
N CYS A 145 16.59 -5.62 11.53
CA CYS A 145 17.92 -6.24 11.58
C CYS A 145 18.63 -6.14 12.94
N ALA A 146 18.38 -5.06 13.70
CA ALA A 146 19.07 -4.83 14.97
C ALA A 146 18.21 -5.17 16.20
N GLY A 147 16.91 -5.41 16.02
CA GLY A 147 15.98 -5.55 17.14
C GLY A 147 15.79 -4.25 17.92
N ASP A 148 16.02 -3.10 17.28
CA ASP A 148 16.08 -1.78 17.89
C ASP A 148 14.70 -1.29 18.34
N GLU A 149 14.55 -1.02 19.62
CA GLU A 149 13.30 -0.54 20.24
C GLU A 149 13.02 0.95 19.99
N ARG A 150 13.97 1.71 19.41
CA ARG A 150 13.77 3.14 19.09
C ARG A 150 12.56 3.39 18.18
N HIS A 151 12.05 2.34 17.53
CA HIS A 151 10.84 2.38 16.70
C HIS A 151 9.69 1.61 17.34
N ALA A 152 9.46 1.81 18.64
CA ALA A 152 8.41 1.14 19.42
C ALA A 152 6.98 1.25 18.84
N PHE A 153 6.76 2.09 17.83
CA PHE A 153 5.49 2.16 17.11
C PHE A 153 5.33 1.09 16.01
N LEU A 154 6.40 0.35 15.69
CA LEU A 154 6.32 -0.81 14.80
C LEU A 154 5.89 -2.04 15.59
N ASP A 155 5.05 -2.86 14.98
CA ASP A 155 4.72 -4.18 15.49
C ASP A 155 5.87 -5.16 15.16
N LEU A 156 6.97 -5.01 15.89
CA LEU A 156 8.15 -5.87 15.72
C LEU A 156 7.87 -7.32 16.13
N ASN A 157 6.89 -7.58 16.99
CA ASN A 157 6.53 -8.94 17.39
C ASN A 157 5.98 -9.73 16.20
N PHE A 158 5.33 -9.06 15.27
CA PHE A 158 4.85 -9.66 14.05
C PHE A 158 6.00 -10.27 13.22
N CYS A 159 7.12 -9.57 13.09
CA CYS A 159 8.31 -10.07 12.40
C CYS A 159 9.09 -11.10 13.22
N ARG A 160 9.26 -10.85 14.53
CA ARG A 160 10.02 -11.72 15.45
C ARG A 160 9.40 -13.10 15.63
N ALA A 161 8.11 -13.26 15.36
CA ALA A 161 7.45 -14.55 15.39
C ALA A 161 7.97 -15.53 14.33
N GLU A 162 8.54 -15.05 13.23
CA GLU A 162 9.00 -15.87 12.10
C GLU A 162 10.46 -15.64 11.72
N TRP A 163 11.00 -14.45 12.00
CA TRP A 163 12.34 -14.03 11.60
C TRP A 163 13.15 -13.57 12.80
N ASN A 164 14.39 -14.08 12.93
CA ASN A 164 15.37 -13.41 13.76
C ASN A 164 16.13 -12.34 12.95
N ALA A 165 16.85 -11.47 13.65
CA ALA A 165 17.56 -10.35 13.03
C ALA A 165 18.54 -10.78 11.92
N LEU A 166 19.30 -11.87 12.17
CA LEU A 166 20.29 -12.37 11.23
C LEU A 166 19.64 -12.97 9.97
N SER A 167 18.62 -13.81 10.13
CA SER A 167 17.90 -14.42 9.00
C SER A 167 17.18 -13.37 8.16
N TRP A 168 16.62 -12.32 8.79
CA TRP A 168 16.02 -11.19 8.08
C TRP A 168 17.08 -10.41 7.28
N GLN A 169 18.24 -10.12 7.89
CA GLN A 169 19.34 -9.45 7.19
C GLN A 169 19.83 -10.25 5.98
N GLN A 170 19.96 -11.58 6.12
CA GLN A 170 20.32 -12.46 4.99
C GLN A 170 19.26 -12.43 3.89
N PHE A 171 17.97 -12.49 4.25
CA PHE A 171 16.88 -12.40 3.28
C PHE A 171 16.83 -11.04 2.56
N LEU A 172 17.16 -9.95 3.26
CA LEU A 172 17.32 -8.64 2.62
C LEU A 172 18.52 -8.59 1.67
N GLY A 173 19.55 -9.39 1.88
CA GLY A 173 20.75 -9.45 1.04
C GLY A 173 20.63 -10.35 -0.20
N ASP A 174 19.62 -11.23 -0.24
CA ASP A 174 19.42 -12.14 -1.38
C ASP A 174 18.87 -11.40 -2.60
N GLU A 175 19.50 -11.52 -3.76
CA GLU A 175 19.13 -10.83 -5.00
C GLU A 175 18.49 -11.76 -6.05
N THR A 176 18.39 -13.06 -5.77
CA THR A 176 18.07 -14.08 -6.78
C THR A 176 16.70 -13.95 -7.43
N SER A 177 15.69 -13.40 -6.74
CA SER A 177 14.31 -13.26 -7.27
C SER A 177 13.77 -11.81 -7.23
N GLU A 178 14.63 -10.85 -6.90
CA GLU A 178 14.22 -9.50 -6.51
C GLU A 178 13.38 -8.77 -7.58
N ASP A 179 13.79 -8.80 -8.84
CA ASP A 179 13.11 -8.02 -9.88
C ASP A 179 11.70 -8.53 -10.17
N ALA A 180 11.52 -9.84 -10.24
CA ALA A 180 10.21 -10.46 -10.50
C ALA A 180 9.24 -10.21 -9.33
N GLU A 181 9.72 -10.37 -8.09
CA GLU A 181 8.94 -10.12 -6.87
C GLU A 181 8.56 -8.63 -6.75
N ALA A 182 9.54 -7.75 -6.99
CA ALA A 182 9.32 -6.30 -6.95
C ALA A 182 8.25 -5.86 -7.96
N GLU A 183 8.27 -6.41 -9.18
CA GLU A 183 7.28 -6.10 -10.20
C GLU A 183 5.89 -6.64 -9.81
N GLN A 184 5.82 -7.84 -9.24
CA GLN A 184 4.57 -8.41 -8.75
C GLN A 184 3.94 -7.54 -7.64
N VAL A 185 4.74 -7.09 -6.66
CA VAL A 185 4.30 -6.19 -5.58
C VAL A 185 3.84 -4.85 -6.16
N ARG A 186 4.59 -4.24 -7.07
CA ARG A 186 4.21 -2.98 -7.73
C ARG A 186 2.89 -3.11 -8.46
N ARG A 187 2.75 -4.12 -9.29
CA ARG A 187 1.55 -4.37 -10.09
C ARG A 187 0.31 -4.55 -9.22
N SER A 188 0.40 -5.39 -8.19
CA SER A 188 -0.72 -5.65 -7.27
C SER A 188 -1.12 -4.39 -6.52
N THR A 189 -0.15 -3.64 -6.00
CA THR A 189 -0.39 -2.37 -5.31
C THR A 189 -1.07 -1.34 -6.20
N HIS A 190 -0.57 -1.14 -7.43
CA HIS A 190 -1.16 -0.16 -8.35
C HIS A 190 -2.56 -0.53 -8.82
N THR A 191 -2.84 -1.81 -9.00
CA THR A 191 -4.18 -2.28 -9.38
C THR A 191 -5.14 -2.33 -8.19
N GLY A 192 -4.62 -2.40 -6.95
CA GLY A 192 -5.38 -2.59 -5.73
C GLY A 192 -5.90 -4.02 -5.56
N ARG A 193 -5.32 -4.97 -6.28
CA ARG A 193 -5.71 -6.39 -6.21
C ARG A 193 -4.93 -7.10 -5.12
N PRO A 194 -5.53 -8.10 -4.44
CA PRO A 194 -4.80 -8.92 -3.48
C PRO A 194 -3.56 -9.56 -4.13
N LEU A 195 -2.49 -9.64 -3.36
CA LEU A 195 -1.29 -10.37 -3.71
C LEU A 195 -1.19 -11.61 -2.82
N GLY A 196 -1.35 -12.77 -3.42
CA GLY A 196 -1.40 -14.03 -2.71
C GLY A 196 -1.82 -15.20 -3.60
N ALA A 197 -1.85 -16.40 -3.03
CA ALA A 197 -2.30 -17.61 -3.69
C ALA A 197 -3.78 -17.48 -4.16
N ASP A 198 -4.18 -18.26 -5.16
CA ASP A 198 -5.55 -18.24 -5.67
C ASP A 198 -6.59 -18.56 -4.58
N THR A 199 -6.25 -19.44 -3.63
CA THR A 199 -7.10 -19.77 -2.47
C THR A 199 -7.35 -18.56 -1.60
N PHE A 200 -6.32 -17.74 -1.34
CA PHE A 200 -6.43 -16.49 -0.61
C PHE A 200 -7.32 -15.47 -1.33
N VAL A 201 -7.12 -15.31 -2.63
CA VAL A 201 -7.92 -14.37 -3.44
C VAL A 201 -9.39 -14.78 -3.43
N ARG A 202 -9.70 -16.08 -3.61
CA ARG A 202 -11.08 -16.61 -3.56
C ARG A 202 -11.72 -16.42 -2.19
N ALA A 203 -10.98 -16.67 -1.09
CA ALA A 203 -11.49 -16.44 0.26
C ALA A 203 -11.85 -14.97 0.49
N LEU A 204 -11.02 -14.04 0.00
CA LEU A 204 -11.32 -12.61 0.05
C LEU A 204 -12.53 -12.23 -0.82
N GLU A 205 -12.69 -12.82 -2.00
CA GLU A 205 -13.86 -12.60 -2.87
C GLU A 205 -15.16 -13.00 -2.18
N GLN A 206 -15.15 -14.15 -1.51
CA GLN A 206 -16.30 -14.64 -0.72
C GLN A 206 -16.60 -13.71 0.46
N THR A 207 -15.58 -13.35 1.27
CA THR A 207 -15.75 -12.48 2.44
C THR A 207 -16.26 -11.09 2.05
N LEU A 208 -15.71 -10.51 0.99
CA LEU A 208 -16.03 -9.16 0.54
C LEU A 208 -17.20 -9.12 -0.46
N ARG A 209 -17.73 -10.27 -0.87
CA ARG A 209 -18.82 -10.45 -1.82
C ARG A 209 -18.62 -9.67 -3.13
N ARG A 210 -17.38 -9.68 -3.64
CA ARG A 210 -17.04 -8.99 -4.89
C ARG A 210 -15.87 -9.64 -5.62
N PRO A 211 -15.85 -9.65 -6.97
CA PRO A 211 -14.75 -10.21 -7.75
C PRO A 211 -13.48 -9.34 -7.60
N LEU A 212 -12.35 -9.98 -7.29
CA LEU A 212 -11.04 -9.37 -7.11
C LEU A 212 -10.03 -9.83 -8.16
N ALA A 213 -10.24 -11.02 -8.76
CA ALA A 213 -9.40 -11.55 -9.81
C ALA A 213 -9.36 -10.63 -11.06
N PRO A 214 -8.26 -10.62 -11.83
CA PRO A 214 -8.20 -9.86 -13.07
C PRO A 214 -9.29 -10.36 -14.04
N ARG A 215 -10.13 -9.45 -14.51
CA ARG A 215 -11.03 -9.78 -15.63
C ARG A 215 -10.22 -9.78 -16.92
N LYS A 216 -10.43 -10.79 -17.78
CA LYS A 216 -9.92 -10.75 -19.16
C LYS A 216 -10.43 -9.46 -19.80
N GLY A 217 -9.53 -8.60 -20.26
CA GLY A 217 -9.89 -7.39 -20.99
C GLY A 217 -10.58 -7.79 -22.30
N GLY A 218 -11.75 -7.24 -22.53
CA GLY A 218 -12.50 -7.39 -23.76
C GLY A 218 -13.55 -6.30 -23.87
N ARG A 219 -13.96 -5.96 -25.08
CA ARG A 219 -15.13 -5.10 -25.31
C ARG A 219 -16.34 -5.78 -24.67
N PRO A 220 -17.14 -5.11 -23.82
CA PRO A 220 -18.37 -5.71 -23.31
C PRO A 220 -19.19 -6.23 -24.50
N PRO A 221 -19.80 -7.44 -24.41
CA PRO A 221 -20.69 -7.88 -25.45
C PRO A 221 -21.75 -6.80 -25.68
N LYS A 222 -21.97 -6.42 -26.96
CA LYS A 222 -23.09 -5.56 -27.30
C LYS A 222 -24.34 -6.24 -26.72
N ARG A 223 -25.04 -5.56 -25.80
CA ARG A 223 -26.41 -5.96 -25.46
C ARG A 223 -27.18 -5.99 -26.80
N SER A 224 -27.57 -7.15 -27.26
CA SER A 224 -28.58 -7.26 -28.30
C SER A 224 -29.81 -6.58 -27.71
N LEU A 225 -30.22 -5.49 -28.31
CA LEU A 225 -31.58 -4.96 -28.12
C LEU A 225 -32.47 -6.10 -28.57
N ASP A 226 -33.07 -6.80 -27.63
CA ASP A 226 -34.07 -7.80 -27.86
C ASP A 226 -35.20 -7.11 -28.63
N SER A 227 -35.41 -7.51 -29.84
CA SER A 227 -36.45 -7.03 -30.77
C SER A 227 -37.83 -7.52 -30.33
N ARG A 228 -38.23 -7.17 -29.09
CA ARG A 228 -39.57 -7.34 -28.56
C ARG A 228 -40.21 -6.01 -28.20
N LEU A 229 -40.08 -5.02 -29.06
CA LEU A 229 -41.12 -4.00 -29.16
C LEU A 229 -42.15 -4.55 -30.15
N GLY A 230 -43.16 -5.19 -29.58
CA GLY A 230 -44.34 -5.57 -30.30
C GLY A 230 -44.90 -4.32 -31.00
N LEU A 231 -45.13 -4.42 -32.29
CA LEU A 231 -45.95 -3.52 -33.08
C LEU A 231 -47.26 -3.31 -32.32
N ILE A 232 -47.45 -2.14 -31.77
CA ILE A 232 -48.79 -1.68 -31.36
C ILE A 232 -49.51 -1.38 -32.66
N ASP A 233 -50.45 -2.24 -32.98
CA ASP A 233 -51.35 -2.10 -34.09
C ASP A 233 -52.26 -0.87 -33.86
N LEU A 234 -52.04 0.20 -34.65
CA LEU A 234 -52.79 1.47 -34.59
C LEU A 234 -54.09 1.38 -35.39
N ALA A 235 -54.72 0.23 -35.47
CA ALA A 235 -55.93 0.03 -36.29
C ALA A 235 -57.19 -0.35 -35.51
N THR A 236 -57.40 0.29 -34.31
CA THR A 236 -58.74 0.19 -33.64
C THR A 236 -58.96 1.43 -32.74
N LEU A 237 -59.25 2.55 -33.36
CA LEU A 237 -60.00 3.64 -32.78
C LEU A 237 -60.85 4.29 -33.90
N GLU A 238 -61.98 3.67 -34.17
CA GLU A 238 -63.18 4.39 -34.56
C GLU A 238 -64.15 4.46 -33.36
#